data_965319b53e751643086466d06472f111
#
_entry.id   965319b53e751643086466d06472f111
#
_cell.length_a   1.000
_cell.length_b   1.000
_cell.length_c   1.000
_cell.angle_alpha   90.00
_cell.angle_beta   90.00
_cell.angle_gamma   90.00
#
_symmetry.space_group_name_H-M   'P 1'
#
loop_
_entity.id
_entity.type
_entity.pdbx_description
1 polymer ?
#
loop_
_entity_poly.entity_id
_entity_poly.type
_entity_poly.pdbx_seq_one_letter_code
_entity_poly.pdbx_strand_id
1 'polypeptide(L)'
;MVPNYLSHRQILIVLAGVMAGMLLFALDQGIVGTALPRIVSELGGLDKLSWVVTAYLLTSTATTPLWGKISDLYGRRLIFQVAIVIFLIGSALSGLSQNMVQLIGFRALQGIGGGGLFAIALSIIGDVIPPRERGRYQGYFGAVFGVSSVAGPLLGGWLTDGPGWRWIFYINLPVGLAALIVTTMAL
;
A
#
# COMPACT_ATOMS: atom_id res chain seq x y z
N MET A 1 -9.74 -14.30 -30.92
CA MET A 1 -8.85 -13.12 -30.84
C MET A 1 -7.61 -13.52 -30.07
N VAL A 2 -6.43 -13.38 -30.66
CA VAL A 2 -5.16 -13.63 -29.97
C VAL A 2 -5.01 -12.48 -28.96
N PRO A 3 -4.82 -12.77 -27.65
CA PRO A 3 -4.60 -11.71 -26.67
C PRO A 3 -3.37 -10.90 -27.09
N ASN A 4 -3.52 -9.60 -27.21
CA ASN A 4 -2.43 -8.70 -27.59
C ASN A 4 -1.60 -8.41 -26.32
N TYR A 5 -0.74 -9.35 -25.94
CA TYR A 5 0.14 -9.16 -24.79
C TYR A 5 1.17 -8.07 -25.06
N LEU A 6 1.46 -7.28 -24.01
CA LEU A 6 2.45 -6.22 -24.07
C LEU A 6 3.86 -6.77 -24.30
N SER A 7 4.71 -5.96 -24.92
CA SER A 7 6.15 -6.27 -25.04
C SER A 7 6.82 -6.27 -23.66
N HIS A 8 7.98 -6.91 -23.55
CA HIS A 8 8.74 -6.95 -22.29
C HIS A 8 8.98 -5.54 -21.71
N ARG A 9 9.34 -4.58 -22.56
CA ARG A 9 9.55 -3.18 -22.12
C ARG A 9 8.27 -2.54 -21.58
N GLN A 10 7.15 -2.75 -22.26
CA GLN A 10 5.85 -2.24 -21.80
C GLN A 10 5.44 -2.89 -20.48
N ILE A 11 5.66 -4.19 -20.34
CA ILE A 11 5.40 -4.90 -19.07
C ILE A 11 6.22 -4.30 -17.93
N LEU A 12 7.52 -4.04 -18.15
CA LEU A 12 8.35 -3.43 -17.09
C LEU A 12 7.89 -2.04 -16.68
N ILE A 13 7.38 -1.24 -17.62
CA ILE A 13 6.82 0.10 -17.30
C ILE A 13 5.56 -0.04 -16.47
N VAL A 14 4.65 -0.94 -16.86
CA VAL A 14 3.43 -1.22 -16.09
C VAL A 14 3.78 -1.75 -14.70
N LEU A 15 4.75 -2.66 -14.60
CA LEU A 15 5.23 -3.21 -13.34
C LEU A 15 5.78 -2.13 -12.42
N ALA A 16 6.50 -1.14 -12.95
CA ALA A 16 7.01 -0.03 -12.14
C ALA A 16 5.88 0.72 -11.41
N GLY A 17 4.79 1.01 -12.10
CA GLY A 17 3.61 1.66 -11.50
C GLY A 17 2.93 0.77 -10.45
N VAL A 18 2.72 -0.49 -10.78
CA VAL A 18 2.10 -1.47 -9.88
C VAL A 18 2.94 -1.73 -8.64
N MET A 19 4.26 -1.90 -8.82
CA MET A 19 5.20 -2.13 -7.73
C MET A 19 5.31 -0.93 -6.79
N ALA A 20 5.22 0.29 -7.30
CA ALA A 20 5.18 1.50 -6.46
C ALA A 20 3.96 1.49 -5.51
N GLY A 21 2.79 1.08 -6.01
CA GLY A 21 1.60 0.91 -5.17
C GLY A 21 1.75 -0.24 -4.17
N MET A 22 2.30 -1.37 -4.60
CA MET A 22 2.56 -2.50 -3.70
C MET A 22 3.59 -2.15 -2.63
N LEU A 23 4.57 -1.31 -2.95
CA LEU A 23 5.57 -0.82 -2.00
C LEU A 23 4.91 -0.01 -0.87
N LEU A 24 3.94 0.85 -1.19
CA LEU A 24 3.16 1.55 -0.17
C LEU A 24 2.51 0.58 0.82
N PHE A 25 1.85 -0.44 0.30
CA PHE A 25 1.19 -1.45 1.12
C PHE A 25 2.19 -2.23 2.00
N ALA A 26 3.29 -2.68 1.40
CA ALA A 26 4.28 -3.53 2.07
C ALA A 26 5.11 -2.76 3.11
N LEU A 27 5.53 -1.53 2.80
CA LEU A 27 6.29 -0.69 3.73
C LEU A 27 5.50 -0.34 4.98
N ASP A 28 4.22 -0.06 4.85
CA ASP A 28 3.37 0.35 5.96
C ASP A 28 3.39 -0.67 7.10
N GLN A 29 3.37 -1.96 6.78
CA GLN A 29 3.38 -3.03 7.77
C GLN A 29 4.60 -2.98 8.69
N GLY A 30 5.80 -2.83 8.13
CA GLY A 30 7.05 -2.78 8.89
C GLY A 30 7.28 -1.44 9.59
N ILE A 31 6.92 -0.35 8.94
CA ILE A 31 7.11 1.00 9.48
C ILE A 31 6.24 1.21 10.72
N VAL A 32 4.95 0.90 10.63
CA VAL A 32 3.99 1.09 11.74
C VAL A 32 4.32 0.20 12.92
N GLY A 33 4.66 -1.07 12.68
CA GLY A 33 5.01 -2.00 13.75
C GLY A 33 6.15 -1.50 14.65
N THR A 34 7.15 -0.86 14.07
CA THR A 34 8.30 -0.31 14.80
C THR A 34 7.93 0.92 15.64
N ALA A 35 6.94 1.69 15.22
CA ALA A 35 6.51 2.90 15.89
C ALA A 35 5.51 2.67 17.03
N LEU A 36 4.90 1.49 17.13
CA LEU A 36 3.83 1.21 18.10
C LEU A 36 4.18 1.56 19.55
N PRO A 37 5.38 1.24 20.10
CA PRO A 37 5.72 1.62 21.47
C PRO A 37 5.69 3.13 21.69
N ARG A 38 6.16 3.90 20.74
CA ARG A 38 6.15 5.37 20.83
C ARG A 38 4.75 5.93 20.72
N ILE A 39 3.94 5.37 19.83
CA ILE A 39 2.54 5.76 19.67
C ILE A 39 1.77 5.58 20.96
N VAL A 40 1.91 4.44 21.63
CA VAL A 40 1.21 4.18 22.89
C VAL A 40 1.72 5.08 24.03
N SER A 41 3.00 5.42 24.02
CA SER A 41 3.57 6.32 25.03
C SER A 41 3.01 7.75 24.94
N GLU A 42 2.64 8.19 23.74
CA GLU A 42 2.10 9.54 23.49
C GLU A 42 0.57 9.59 23.51
N LEU A 43 -0.10 8.60 22.94
CA LEU A 43 -1.58 8.59 22.82
C LEU A 43 -2.26 7.80 23.95
N GLY A 44 -1.54 6.97 24.69
CA GLY A 44 -2.13 6.03 25.64
C GLY A 44 -2.86 4.88 24.91
N GLY A 45 -3.74 4.19 25.62
CA GLY A 45 -4.58 3.15 25.04
C GLY A 45 -3.82 1.85 24.73
N LEU A 46 -2.95 1.39 25.64
CA LEU A 46 -2.21 0.14 25.51
C LEU A 46 -3.11 -1.06 25.21
N ASP A 47 -4.29 -1.09 25.81
CA ASP A 47 -5.32 -2.11 25.60
C ASP A 47 -5.86 -2.14 24.16
N LYS A 48 -5.74 -1.04 23.41
CA LYS A 48 -6.21 -0.89 22.03
C LYS A 48 -5.08 -0.91 21.00
N LEU A 49 -3.82 -1.03 21.43
CA LEU A 49 -2.65 -0.87 20.55
C LEU A 49 -2.65 -1.85 19.37
N SER A 50 -3.03 -3.10 19.60
CA SER A 50 -3.08 -4.13 18.54
C SER A 50 -4.08 -3.79 17.42
N TRP A 51 -5.10 -3.00 17.71
CA TRP A 51 -6.09 -2.56 16.73
C TRP A 51 -5.52 -1.61 15.66
N VAL A 52 -4.42 -0.94 15.93
CA VAL A 52 -3.75 -0.08 14.95
C VAL A 52 -3.35 -0.89 13.71
N VAL A 53 -2.81 -2.08 13.90
CA VAL A 53 -2.47 -3.00 12.80
C VAL A 53 -3.68 -3.81 12.37
N THR A 54 -4.46 -4.32 13.31
CA THR A 54 -5.61 -5.18 13.04
C THR A 54 -6.69 -4.48 12.21
N ALA A 55 -7.03 -3.22 12.53
CA ALA A 55 -8.02 -2.46 11.77
C ALA A 55 -7.61 -2.29 10.30
N TYR A 56 -6.34 -2.02 10.05
CA TYR A 56 -5.78 -1.93 8.71
C TYR A 56 -5.89 -3.26 7.96
N LEU A 57 -5.44 -4.35 8.57
CA LEU A 57 -5.48 -5.69 7.96
C LEU A 57 -6.92 -6.16 7.73
N LEU A 58 -7.82 -5.89 8.67
CA LEU A 58 -9.22 -6.28 8.58
C LEU A 58 -9.91 -5.62 7.40
N THR A 59 -9.79 -4.31 7.26
CA THR A 59 -10.43 -3.57 6.17
C THR A 59 -9.78 -3.87 4.83
N SER A 60 -8.45 -4.05 4.78
CA SER A 60 -7.76 -4.42 3.55
C SER A 60 -8.19 -5.80 3.06
N THR A 61 -8.30 -6.78 3.95
CA THR A 61 -8.74 -8.13 3.61
C THR A 61 -10.20 -8.16 3.20
N ALA A 62 -11.06 -7.49 3.95
CA ALA A 62 -12.51 -7.47 3.68
C ALA A 62 -12.86 -6.78 2.35
N THR A 63 -12.11 -5.75 1.97
CA THR A 63 -12.38 -4.98 0.73
C THR A 63 -11.69 -5.54 -0.51
N THR A 64 -10.72 -6.45 -0.37
CA THR A 64 -9.96 -7.02 -1.48
C THR A 64 -10.87 -7.58 -2.60
N PRO A 65 -11.90 -8.42 -2.34
CA PRO A 65 -12.78 -8.92 -3.39
C PRO A 65 -13.58 -7.81 -4.09
N LEU A 66 -13.99 -6.79 -3.34
CA LEU A 66 -14.73 -5.64 -3.87
C LEU A 66 -13.89 -4.83 -4.85
N TRP A 67 -12.62 -4.58 -4.51
CA TRP A 67 -11.69 -3.87 -5.38
C TRP A 67 -11.46 -4.60 -6.70
N GLY A 68 -11.30 -5.93 -6.65
CA GLY A 68 -11.19 -6.75 -7.85
C GLY A 68 -12.36 -6.54 -8.79
N LYS A 69 -13.58 -6.69 -8.28
CA LYS A 69 -14.81 -6.53 -9.06
C LYS A 69 -15.00 -5.10 -9.58
N ILE A 70 -14.80 -4.10 -8.75
CA ILE A 70 -14.93 -2.69 -9.13
C ILE A 70 -13.94 -2.35 -10.24
N SER A 71 -12.70 -2.83 -10.15
CA SER A 71 -11.69 -2.59 -11.17
C SER A 71 -12.00 -3.28 -12.50
N ASP A 72 -12.70 -4.43 -12.46
CA ASP A 72 -13.21 -5.08 -13.68
C ASP A 72 -14.26 -4.24 -14.38
N LEU A 73 -15.12 -3.55 -13.62
CA LEU A 73 -16.24 -2.76 -14.15
C LEU A 73 -15.82 -1.38 -14.66
N TYR A 74 -14.93 -0.70 -13.93
CA TYR A 74 -14.58 0.70 -14.18
C TYR A 74 -13.15 0.91 -14.72
N GLY A 75 -12.39 -0.16 -14.88
CA GLY A 75 -11.02 -0.12 -15.40
C GLY A 75 -9.95 -0.15 -14.31
N ARG A 76 -8.88 -0.89 -14.58
CA ARG A 76 -7.78 -1.10 -13.63
C ARG A 76 -7.08 0.20 -13.22
N ARG A 77 -6.75 1.03 -14.21
CA ARG A 77 -6.00 2.26 -13.98
C ARG A 77 -6.72 3.21 -13.01
N LEU A 78 -7.97 3.53 -13.34
CA LEU A 78 -8.74 4.50 -12.54
C LEU A 78 -8.92 4.01 -11.12
N ILE A 79 -9.32 2.75 -10.96
CA ILE A 79 -9.61 2.20 -9.64
C ILE A 79 -8.33 2.01 -8.83
N PHE A 80 -7.20 1.67 -9.46
CA PHE A 80 -5.90 1.63 -8.78
C PHE A 80 -5.49 3.01 -8.26
N GLN A 81 -5.67 4.06 -9.06
CA GLN A 81 -5.43 5.43 -8.64
C GLN A 81 -6.35 5.86 -7.48
N VAL A 82 -7.62 5.48 -7.51
CA VAL A 82 -8.57 5.72 -6.41
C VAL A 82 -8.09 5.04 -5.13
N ALA A 83 -7.62 3.79 -5.23
CA ALA A 83 -7.08 3.06 -4.09
C ALA A 83 -5.85 3.76 -3.49
N ILE A 84 -4.94 4.25 -4.32
CA ILE A 84 -3.78 5.04 -3.87
C ILE A 84 -4.25 6.30 -3.13
N VAL A 85 -5.21 7.04 -3.67
CA VAL A 85 -5.72 8.27 -3.05
C VAL A 85 -6.36 7.98 -1.69
N ILE A 86 -7.19 6.93 -1.59
CA ILE A 86 -7.79 6.52 -0.31
C ILE A 86 -6.71 6.15 0.70
N PHE A 87 -5.70 5.39 0.29
CA PHE A 87 -4.56 5.03 1.13
C PHE A 87 -3.84 6.28 1.66
N LEU A 88 -3.56 7.25 0.80
CA LEU A 88 -2.87 8.49 1.16
C LEU A 88 -3.70 9.36 2.09
N ILE A 89 -5.01 9.47 1.87
CA ILE A 89 -5.92 10.21 2.77
C ILE A 89 -5.93 9.56 4.14
N GLY A 90 -6.10 8.25 4.21
CA GLY A 90 -6.06 7.51 5.47
C GLY A 90 -4.72 7.63 6.19
N SER A 91 -3.61 7.62 5.45
CA SER A 91 -2.27 7.80 5.99
C SER A 91 -2.06 9.22 6.54
N ALA A 92 -2.44 10.25 5.81
CA ALA A 92 -2.34 11.63 6.28
C ALA A 92 -3.17 11.87 7.55
N LEU A 93 -4.40 11.38 7.58
CA LEU A 93 -5.26 11.48 8.75
C LEU A 93 -4.69 10.70 9.94
N SER A 94 -4.10 9.53 9.72
CA SER A 94 -3.43 8.76 10.77
C SER A 94 -2.29 9.56 11.40
N GLY A 95 -1.51 10.28 10.61
CA GLY A 95 -0.46 11.19 11.10
C GLY A 95 -1.00 12.39 11.89
N LEU A 96 -2.25 12.78 11.67
CA LEU A 96 -2.93 13.89 12.35
C LEU A 96 -3.78 13.43 13.55
N SER A 97 -3.85 12.14 13.84
CA SER A 97 -4.70 11.62 14.91
C SER A 97 -4.29 12.17 16.29
N GLN A 98 -5.30 12.47 17.12
CA GLN A 98 -5.11 13.06 18.44
C GLN A 98 -5.25 12.04 19.58
N ASN A 99 -5.83 10.89 19.32
CA ASN A 99 -6.02 9.82 20.28
C ASN A 99 -5.98 8.45 19.58
N MET A 100 -5.93 7.39 20.37
CA MET A 100 -5.84 6.02 19.84
C MET A 100 -7.07 5.62 19.02
N VAL A 101 -8.25 6.02 19.42
CA VAL A 101 -9.50 5.70 18.71
C VAL A 101 -9.53 6.34 17.32
N GLN A 102 -9.10 7.59 17.20
CA GLN A 102 -8.96 8.25 15.90
C GLN A 102 -7.94 7.55 15.02
N LEU A 103 -6.79 7.20 15.58
CA LEU A 103 -5.73 6.48 14.84
C LEU A 103 -6.26 5.15 14.29
N ILE A 104 -6.97 4.37 15.10
CA ILE A 104 -7.57 3.10 14.67
C ILE A 104 -8.57 3.31 13.53
N GLY A 105 -9.45 4.31 13.64
CA GLY A 105 -10.42 4.65 12.60
C GLY A 105 -9.75 5.05 11.28
N PHE A 106 -8.71 5.88 11.34
CA PHE A 106 -7.96 6.30 10.15
C PHE A 106 -7.13 5.16 9.56
N ARG A 107 -6.64 4.25 10.38
CA ARG A 107 -5.99 3.03 9.91
C ARG A 107 -6.98 2.11 9.19
N ALA A 108 -8.21 2.02 9.65
CA ALA A 108 -9.26 1.30 8.95
C ALA A 108 -9.50 1.90 7.55
N LEU A 109 -9.58 3.22 7.43
CA LEU A 109 -9.69 3.91 6.14
C LEU A 109 -8.48 3.64 5.24
N GLN A 110 -7.27 3.74 5.78
CA GLN A 110 -6.04 3.45 5.05
C GLN A 110 -6.01 2.00 4.54
N GLY A 111 -6.48 1.06 5.35
CA GLY A 111 -6.58 -0.36 4.98
C GLY A 111 -7.53 -0.61 3.82
N ILE A 112 -8.60 0.15 3.68
CA ILE A 112 -9.50 0.08 2.52
C ILE A 112 -8.71 0.36 1.23
N GLY A 113 -7.93 1.43 1.20
CA GLY A 113 -7.05 1.73 0.08
C GLY A 113 -5.97 0.66 -0.12
N GLY A 114 -5.37 0.19 0.96
CA GLY A 114 -4.34 -0.85 0.92
C GLY A 114 -4.80 -2.16 0.30
N GLY A 115 -6.03 -2.58 0.60
CA GLY A 115 -6.65 -3.74 -0.04
C GLY A 115 -6.75 -3.60 -1.56
N GLY A 116 -7.09 -2.39 -2.02
CA GLY A 116 -7.12 -2.05 -3.45
C GLY A 116 -5.75 -2.10 -4.10
N LEU A 117 -4.72 -1.58 -3.43
CA LEU A 117 -3.35 -1.60 -3.95
C LEU A 117 -2.87 -3.03 -4.26
N PHE A 118 -3.13 -3.95 -3.35
CA PHE A 118 -2.72 -5.34 -3.51
C PHE A 118 -3.59 -6.09 -4.55
N ALA A 119 -4.91 -6.01 -4.40
CA ALA A 119 -5.84 -6.76 -5.24
C ALA A 119 -5.76 -6.35 -6.72
N ILE A 120 -5.74 -5.04 -6.97
CA ILE A 120 -5.73 -4.52 -8.34
C ILE A 120 -4.35 -4.74 -8.98
N ALA A 121 -3.27 -4.64 -8.21
CA ALA A 121 -1.93 -4.98 -8.68
C ALA A 121 -1.87 -6.40 -9.24
N LEU A 122 -2.39 -7.38 -8.51
CA LEU A 122 -2.46 -8.77 -8.96
C LEU A 122 -3.33 -8.92 -10.22
N SER A 123 -4.43 -8.19 -10.29
CA SER A 123 -5.31 -8.20 -11.47
C SER A 123 -4.61 -7.65 -12.70
N ILE A 124 -3.91 -6.52 -12.58
CA ILE A 124 -3.14 -5.91 -13.68
C ILE A 124 -2.09 -6.89 -14.20
N ILE A 125 -1.37 -7.53 -13.28
CA ILE A 125 -0.37 -8.55 -13.64
C ILE A 125 -1.00 -9.69 -14.44
N GLY A 126 -2.16 -10.16 -13.96
CA GLY A 126 -2.91 -11.21 -14.65
C GLY A 126 -3.35 -10.81 -16.05
N ASP A 127 -3.65 -9.53 -16.29
CA ASP A 127 -4.12 -9.01 -17.57
C ASP A 127 -2.96 -8.79 -18.57
N VAL A 128 -1.79 -8.36 -18.11
CA VAL A 128 -0.69 -7.92 -19.00
C VAL A 128 0.39 -8.96 -19.20
N ILE A 129 0.52 -9.95 -18.32
CA ILE A 129 1.58 -10.97 -18.39
C ILE A 129 0.99 -12.31 -18.79
N PRO A 130 1.50 -12.93 -19.89
CA PRO A 130 1.08 -14.27 -20.28
C PRO A 130 1.30 -15.27 -19.14
N PRO A 131 0.42 -16.26 -18.94
CA PRO A 131 0.55 -17.22 -17.84
C PRO A 131 1.90 -17.94 -17.77
N ARG A 132 2.50 -18.23 -18.94
CA ARG A 132 3.79 -18.91 -19.04
C ARG A 132 4.97 -18.06 -18.55
N GLU A 133 4.82 -16.73 -18.57
CA GLU A 133 5.88 -15.78 -18.20
C GLU A 133 5.71 -15.21 -16.81
N ARG A 134 4.59 -15.46 -16.14
CA ARG A 134 4.30 -14.89 -14.81
C ARG A 134 5.37 -15.23 -13.78
N GLY A 135 5.89 -16.45 -13.79
CA GLY A 135 6.95 -16.86 -12.89
C GLY A 135 8.22 -16.00 -12.99
N ARG A 136 8.55 -15.56 -14.21
CA ARG A 136 9.70 -14.68 -14.46
C ARG A 136 9.55 -13.33 -13.77
N TYR A 137 8.32 -12.79 -13.68
CA TYR A 137 8.04 -11.48 -13.09
C TYR A 137 7.71 -11.56 -11.60
N GLN A 138 7.41 -12.74 -11.06
CA GLN A 138 7.14 -12.91 -9.62
C GLN A 138 8.32 -12.52 -8.73
N GLY A 139 9.56 -12.66 -9.23
CA GLY A 139 10.75 -12.22 -8.53
C GLY A 139 10.74 -10.73 -8.19
N TYR A 140 10.15 -9.90 -9.05
CA TYR A 140 10.02 -8.46 -8.78
C TYR A 140 9.11 -8.18 -7.59
N PHE A 141 8.02 -8.93 -7.44
CA PHE A 141 7.10 -8.80 -6.30
C PHE A 141 7.75 -9.29 -5.01
N GLY A 142 8.43 -10.44 -5.08
CA GLY A 142 9.23 -10.93 -3.97
C GLY A 142 10.29 -9.90 -3.52
N ALA A 143 10.91 -9.20 -4.46
CA ALA A 143 11.87 -8.15 -4.18
C ALA A 143 11.22 -6.95 -3.46
N VAL A 144 10.02 -6.53 -3.86
CA VAL A 144 9.28 -5.45 -3.17
C VAL A 144 9.02 -5.80 -1.70
N PHE A 145 8.49 -6.99 -1.44
CA PHE A 145 8.24 -7.43 -0.06
C PHE A 145 9.52 -7.68 0.72
N GLY A 146 10.55 -8.25 0.08
CA GLY A 146 11.86 -8.48 0.69
C GLY A 146 12.55 -7.17 1.10
N VAL A 147 12.59 -6.20 0.21
CA VAL A 147 13.14 -4.86 0.50
C VAL A 147 12.32 -4.17 1.58
N SER A 148 11.00 -4.25 1.52
CA SER A 148 10.10 -3.63 2.52
C SER A 148 10.28 -4.24 3.91
N SER A 149 10.55 -5.54 4.01
CA SER A 149 10.76 -6.21 5.30
C SER A 149 12.00 -5.72 6.03
N VAL A 150 13.00 -5.22 5.31
CA VAL A 150 14.22 -4.62 5.86
C VAL A 150 14.09 -3.10 5.98
N ALA A 151 13.67 -2.44 4.90
CA ALA A 151 13.56 -0.98 4.85
C ALA A 151 12.46 -0.44 5.78
N GLY A 152 11.36 -1.17 5.94
CA GLY A 152 10.24 -0.76 6.79
C GLY A 152 10.65 -0.50 8.23
N PRO A 153 11.19 -1.47 8.96
CA PRO A 153 11.66 -1.27 10.33
C PRO A 153 12.76 -0.22 10.46
N LEU A 154 13.69 -0.14 9.52
CA LEU A 154 14.76 0.86 9.52
C LEU A 154 14.21 2.28 9.38
N LEU A 155 13.32 2.50 8.40
CA LEU A 155 12.66 3.79 8.21
C LEU A 155 11.74 4.13 9.38
N GLY A 156 11.01 3.16 9.89
CA GLY A 156 10.12 3.35 11.04
C GLY A 156 10.88 3.75 12.29
N GLY A 157 11.99 3.10 12.60
CA GLY A 157 12.85 3.44 13.71
C GLY A 157 13.47 4.81 13.56
N TRP A 158 14.04 5.10 12.39
CA TRP A 158 14.68 6.39 12.12
C TRP A 158 13.70 7.56 12.20
N LEU A 159 12.53 7.43 11.63
CA LEU A 159 11.49 8.47 11.68
C LEU A 159 10.92 8.65 13.08
N THR A 160 10.71 7.56 13.81
CA THR A 160 10.16 7.59 15.17
C THR A 160 11.13 8.26 16.15
N ASP A 161 12.41 7.96 16.04
CA ASP A 161 13.46 8.52 16.92
C ASP A 161 13.86 9.94 16.51
N GLY A 162 13.68 10.31 15.25
CA GLY A 162 14.00 11.64 14.71
C GLY A 162 12.81 12.60 14.75
N PRO A 163 12.15 12.85 13.58
CA PRO A 163 11.06 13.84 13.52
C PRO A 163 9.81 13.45 14.31
N GLY A 164 9.60 12.18 14.60
CA GLY A 164 8.49 11.66 15.37
C GLY A 164 7.68 10.59 14.63
N TRP A 165 6.86 9.83 15.36
CA TRP A 165 6.07 8.72 14.82
C TRP A 165 5.03 9.17 13.78
N ARG A 166 4.58 10.42 13.81
CA ARG A 166 3.60 10.93 12.83
C ARG A 166 4.15 10.92 11.41
N TRP A 167 5.45 11.08 11.25
CA TRP A 167 6.13 11.07 9.96
C TRP A 167 6.15 9.71 9.28
N ILE A 168 5.93 8.62 10.01
CA ILE A 168 5.79 7.29 9.39
C ILE A 168 4.58 7.23 8.46
N PHE A 169 3.55 8.03 8.74
CA PHE A 169 2.36 8.17 7.90
C PHE A 169 2.56 9.20 6.80
N TYR A 170 3.26 10.27 7.08
CA TYR A 170 3.52 11.34 6.09
C TYR A 170 4.49 10.92 4.99
N ILE A 171 5.41 10.00 5.27
CA ILE A 171 6.34 9.49 4.25
C ILE A 171 5.62 8.77 3.11
N ASN A 172 4.42 8.28 3.34
CA ASN A 172 3.59 7.68 2.29
C ASN A 172 3.14 8.70 1.24
N LEU A 173 3.04 9.96 1.59
CA LEU A 173 2.60 11.01 0.66
C LEU A 173 3.53 11.19 -0.54
N PRO A 174 4.87 11.40 -0.37
CA PRO A 174 5.78 11.47 -1.51
C PRO A 174 5.82 10.18 -2.32
N VAL A 175 5.86 9.02 -1.65
CA VAL A 175 5.87 7.71 -2.33
C VAL A 175 4.57 7.48 -3.10
N GLY A 176 3.44 7.82 -2.50
CA GLY A 176 2.12 7.70 -3.14
C GLY A 176 1.95 8.65 -4.32
N LEU A 177 2.44 9.90 -4.23
CA LEU A 177 2.44 10.83 -5.35
C LEU A 177 3.30 10.29 -6.50
N ALA A 178 4.47 9.73 -6.20
CA ALA A 178 5.30 9.07 -7.20
C ALA A 178 4.56 7.89 -7.85
N ALA A 179 3.87 7.07 -7.06
CA ALA A 179 3.05 5.97 -7.58
C ALA A 179 1.92 6.45 -8.47
N LEU A 180 1.24 7.55 -8.13
CA LEU A 180 0.20 8.16 -8.96
C LEU A 180 0.76 8.66 -10.29
N ILE A 181 1.90 9.34 -10.28
CA ILE A 181 2.57 9.85 -11.49
C ILE A 181 2.95 8.69 -12.39
N VAL A 182 3.65 7.69 -11.87
CA VAL A 182 4.09 6.52 -12.64
C VAL A 182 2.90 5.75 -13.20
N THR A 183 1.85 5.54 -12.41
CA THR A 183 0.62 4.87 -12.84
C THR A 183 -0.09 5.63 -13.95
N THR A 184 -0.14 6.96 -13.85
CA THR A 184 -0.73 7.80 -14.89
C THR A 184 0.03 7.72 -16.21
N MET A 185 1.35 7.57 -16.15
CA MET A 185 2.20 7.45 -17.34
C MET A 185 2.24 6.02 -17.92
N ALA A 186 2.11 4.99 -17.05
CA ALA A 186 2.35 3.60 -17.43
C ALA A 186 1.06 2.83 -17.79
N LEU A 187 -0.06 3.16 -17.21
CA LEU A 187 -1.37 2.52 -17.38
C LEU A 187 -2.32 3.40 -18.17
#